data_a4a0c6afd724774e89f36137364e5d85
#
_entry.id   a4a0c6afd724774e89f36137364e5d85
#
_cell.length_a   1.000
_cell.length_b   1.000
_cell.length_c   1.000
_cell.angle_alpha   90.00
_cell.angle_beta   90.00
_cell.angle_gamma   90.00
#
_symmetry.space_group_name_H-M   'P 1'
#
loop_
_entity.id
_entity.type
_entity.pdbx_description
1 polymer ?
#
loop_
_entity_poly.entity_id
_entity_poly.type
_entity_poly.pdbx_seq_one_letter_code
_entity_poly.pdbx_strand_id
1 'polypeptide(L)'
;MPSFLAACVQLCTTDDIEQNLATAEREVRRAAAFGAKLVCTPENTSFLGPQFHKVELAESLDGPTATRLQRLADELSIHLLVGGLAEHKRAPDGTVDAHRCFNTSVLYGPGGDRLATYRKMHLFDVDVPGGLTINESDSIAAGDEVVVADTPLGRIGLTICYDLRFPELYRALVDRGAELLAVPSAFTLTTGKDHWHVLLRARAIETQCWVLAPAQWGTHDPAGKRRSYGHSLIIDPWGCVVADRGQGVGLALAEVDRRRVAEVRQSMPVAAHRRLAPSAGG
;
A
#
# COMPACT_ATOMS: atom_id res chain seq x y z
N MET A 1 -15.20 14.30 12.83
CA MET A 1 -13.81 14.77 13.04
C MET A 1 -13.43 15.69 11.88
N PRO A 2 -12.47 16.61 12.07
CA PRO A 2 -12.05 17.49 10.98
C PRO A 2 -11.44 16.68 9.83
N SER A 3 -11.47 17.23 8.62
CA SER A 3 -10.72 16.75 7.47
C SER A 3 -9.22 16.86 7.73
N PHE A 4 -8.43 16.12 6.97
CA PHE A 4 -6.98 16.17 7.01
C PHE A 4 -6.38 16.00 5.60
N LEU A 5 -5.18 16.54 5.38
CA LEU A 5 -4.46 16.34 4.13
C LEU A 5 -3.78 14.98 4.14
N ALA A 6 -4.03 14.17 3.10
CA ALA A 6 -3.34 12.91 2.83
C ALA A 6 -2.45 13.02 1.59
N ALA A 7 -1.38 12.25 1.56
CA ALA A 7 -0.44 12.18 0.45
C ALA A 7 -0.16 10.73 0.04
N CYS A 8 -0.25 10.45 -1.26
CA CYS A 8 0.28 9.26 -1.88
C CYS A 8 1.59 9.60 -2.61
N VAL A 9 2.69 9.03 -2.15
CA VAL A 9 4.01 9.20 -2.75
C VAL A 9 4.12 8.30 -3.97
N GLN A 10 4.64 8.84 -5.08
CA GLN A 10 5.03 8.07 -6.25
C GLN A 10 6.54 7.99 -6.34
N LEU A 11 7.08 6.78 -6.43
CA LEU A 11 8.52 6.51 -6.51
C LEU A 11 8.89 5.81 -7.82
N CYS A 12 10.18 5.80 -8.12
CA CYS A 12 10.81 4.94 -9.12
C CYS A 12 11.94 4.19 -8.44
N THR A 13 11.58 3.18 -7.66
CA THR A 13 12.51 2.38 -6.88
C THR A 13 13.30 1.43 -7.79
N THR A 14 14.58 1.26 -7.50
CA THR A 14 15.50 0.35 -8.19
C THR A 14 16.12 -0.65 -7.20
N ASP A 15 17.24 -1.26 -7.55
CA ASP A 15 18.04 -2.12 -6.67
C ASP A 15 19.01 -1.35 -5.76
N ASP A 16 19.10 -0.03 -5.87
CA ASP A 16 19.90 0.84 -5.00
C ASP A 16 19.06 1.31 -3.79
N ILE A 17 19.21 0.60 -2.65
CA ILE A 17 18.45 0.86 -1.42
C ILE A 17 18.66 2.28 -0.89
N GLU A 18 19.91 2.77 -0.85
CA GLU A 18 20.21 4.08 -0.29
C GLU A 18 19.60 5.22 -1.13
N GLN A 19 19.71 5.14 -2.45
CA GLN A 19 19.09 6.10 -3.36
C GLN A 19 17.56 6.07 -3.24
N ASN A 20 16.98 4.88 -3.11
CA ASN A 20 15.52 4.70 -2.96
C ASN A 20 15.02 5.33 -1.65
N LEU A 21 15.71 5.03 -0.53
CA LEU A 21 15.35 5.58 0.78
C LEU A 21 15.52 7.09 0.82
N ALA A 22 16.62 7.62 0.28
CA ALA A 22 16.84 9.06 0.18
C ALA A 22 15.73 9.75 -0.64
N THR A 23 15.28 9.13 -1.73
CA THR A 23 14.18 9.65 -2.54
C THR A 23 12.84 9.57 -1.79
N ALA A 24 12.56 8.44 -1.13
CA ALA A 24 11.34 8.27 -0.32
C ALA A 24 11.27 9.32 0.80
N GLU A 25 12.35 9.48 1.57
CA GLU A 25 12.44 10.48 2.64
C GLU A 25 12.21 11.90 2.13
N ARG A 26 12.85 12.27 1.02
CA ARG A 26 12.66 13.60 0.41
C ARG A 26 11.19 13.86 0.08
N GLU A 27 10.50 12.92 -0.54
CA GLU A 27 9.10 13.10 -0.91
C GLU A 27 8.16 13.04 0.31
N VAL A 28 8.46 12.21 1.33
CA VAL A 28 7.71 12.18 2.60
C VAL A 28 7.86 13.52 3.34
N ARG A 29 9.09 14.06 3.46
CA ARG A 29 9.34 15.40 4.05
C ARG A 29 8.60 16.49 3.29
N ARG A 30 8.57 16.40 1.98
CA ARG A 30 7.85 17.35 1.12
C ARG A 30 6.33 17.25 1.36
N ALA A 31 5.76 16.05 1.49
CA ALA A 31 4.36 15.86 1.83
C ALA A 31 4.02 16.46 3.21
N ALA A 32 4.86 16.21 4.21
CA ALA A 32 4.70 16.79 5.54
C ALA A 32 4.78 18.32 5.53
N ALA A 33 5.68 18.89 4.72
CA ALA A 33 5.79 20.36 4.55
C ALA A 33 4.53 20.99 3.92
N PHE A 34 3.78 20.24 3.10
CA PHE A 34 2.44 20.65 2.64
C PHE A 34 1.36 20.49 3.70
N GLY A 35 1.67 19.93 4.87
CA GLY A 35 0.72 19.73 5.98
C GLY A 35 0.02 18.37 5.98
N ALA A 36 0.49 17.40 5.18
CA ALA A 36 -0.07 16.06 5.18
C ALA A 36 0.05 15.40 6.56
N LYS A 37 -1.04 14.80 7.05
CA LYS A 37 -1.10 14.07 8.33
C LYS A 37 -1.02 12.56 8.14
N LEU A 38 -1.34 12.06 6.94
CA LEU A 38 -1.15 10.69 6.52
C LEU A 38 -0.36 10.69 5.22
N VAL A 39 0.79 10.05 5.22
CA VAL A 39 1.64 9.89 4.04
C VAL A 39 1.79 8.41 3.76
N CYS A 40 1.53 7.99 2.52
CA CYS A 40 1.63 6.59 2.10
C CYS A 40 2.69 6.46 1.02
N THR A 41 3.66 5.55 1.19
CA THR A 41 4.65 5.18 0.18
C THR A 41 4.23 3.92 -0.58
N PRO A 42 4.69 3.68 -1.82
CA PRO A 42 4.27 2.54 -2.62
C PRO A 42 4.86 1.21 -2.15
N GLU A 43 4.34 0.10 -2.68
CA GLU A 43 4.97 -1.22 -2.56
C GLU A 43 6.44 -1.17 -3.00
N ASN A 44 7.31 -1.96 -2.36
CA ASN A 44 8.75 -1.95 -2.65
C ASN A 44 9.43 -0.59 -2.41
N THR A 45 9.09 0.09 -1.34
CA THR A 45 9.63 1.43 -1.02
C THR A 45 11.15 1.48 -1.02
N SER A 46 11.82 0.45 -0.46
CA SER A 46 13.28 0.42 -0.32
C SER A 46 14.01 -0.31 -1.43
N PHE A 47 13.37 -1.31 -2.06
CA PHE A 47 14.03 -2.17 -3.05
C PHE A 47 13.06 -2.72 -4.08
N LEU A 48 13.39 -2.56 -5.36
CA LEU A 48 12.70 -3.18 -6.49
C LEU A 48 13.73 -3.69 -7.52
N GLY A 49 14.12 -4.94 -7.38
CA GLY A 49 15.14 -5.62 -8.16
C GLY A 49 14.82 -7.12 -8.36
N PRO A 50 15.83 -7.96 -8.65
CA PRO A 50 15.66 -9.40 -8.74
C PRO A 50 15.04 -9.99 -7.46
N GLN A 51 14.08 -10.92 -7.62
CA GLN A 51 13.30 -11.47 -6.51
C GLN A 51 14.18 -12.16 -5.44
N PHE A 52 15.20 -12.89 -5.85
CA PHE A 52 16.10 -13.60 -4.91
C PHE A 52 16.89 -12.63 -4.01
N HIS A 53 17.27 -11.45 -4.51
CA HIS A 53 17.92 -10.42 -3.70
C HIS A 53 17.00 -9.88 -2.60
N LYS A 54 15.67 -9.92 -2.77
CA LYS A 54 14.74 -9.52 -1.70
C LYS A 54 14.87 -10.38 -0.46
N VAL A 55 15.10 -11.70 -0.62
CA VAL A 55 15.28 -12.61 0.52
C VAL A 55 16.60 -12.32 1.24
N GLU A 56 17.67 -12.08 0.47
CA GLU A 56 18.98 -11.73 1.03
C GLU A 56 18.98 -10.36 1.76
N LEU A 57 18.19 -9.41 1.26
CA LEU A 57 18.07 -8.06 1.80
C LEU A 57 16.94 -7.91 2.82
N ALA A 58 16.22 -9.00 3.13
CA ALA A 58 15.16 -8.96 4.12
C ALA A 58 15.72 -8.63 5.51
N GLU A 59 14.97 -7.87 6.27
CA GLU A 59 15.31 -7.43 7.62
C GLU A 59 14.21 -7.80 8.61
N SER A 60 14.47 -7.69 9.90
CA SER A 60 13.40 -7.61 10.89
C SER A 60 12.71 -6.24 10.78
N LEU A 61 11.47 -6.13 11.26
CA LEU A 61 10.78 -4.83 11.32
C LEU A 61 11.38 -3.84 12.35
N ASP A 62 12.46 -4.24 13.01
CA ASP A 62 13.30 -3.40 13.87
C ASP A 62 14.71 -3.22 13.27
N GLY A 63 14.88 -3.62 12.00
CA GLY A 63 16.11 -3.46 11.23
C GLY A 63 16.35 -2.02 10.77
N PRO A 64 17.50 -1.75 10.14
CA PRO A 64 17.93 -0.40 9.78
C PRO A 64 16.95 0.33 8.87
N THR A 65 16.40 -0.32 7.84
CA THR A 65 15.44 0.30 6.92
C THR A 65 14.15 0.70 7.63
N ALA A 66 13.56 -0.22 8.40
CA ALA A 66 12.33 0.02 9.15
C ALA A 66 12.54 1.11 10.21
N THR A 67 13.63 1.06 10.97
CA THR A 67 14.00 2.07 11.98
C THR A 67 14.19 3.46 11.37
N ARG A 68 14.77 3.56 10.19
CA ARG A 68 14.97 4.83 9.47
C ARG A 68 13.63 5.49 9.13
N LEU A 69 12.68 4.72 8.61
CA LEU A 69 11.34 5.21 8.26
C LEU A 69 10.47 5.49 9.48
N GLN A 70 10.63 4.71 10.55
CA GLN A 70 10.02 4.95 11.85
C GLN A 70 10.43 6.30 12.44
N ARG A 71 11.75 6.58 12.45
CA ARG A 71 12.28 7.87 12.91
C ARG A 71 11.79 9.04 12.06
N LEU A 72 11.62 8.84 10.76
CA LEU A 72 11.06 9.85 9.88
C LEU A 72 9.61 10.19 10.25
N ALA A 73 8.78 9.20 10.61
CA ALA A 73 7.41 9.42 11.05
C ALA A 73 7.37 10.22 12.37
N ASP A 74 8.24 9.88 13.32
CA ASP A 74 8.39 10.58 14.61
C ASP A 74 8.85 12.03 14.40
N GLU A 75 9.96 12.24 13.69
CA GLU A 75 10.53 13.56 13.40
C GLU A 75 9.50 14.50 12.77
N LEU A 76 8.71 13.99 11.82
CA LEU A 76 7.72 14.79 11.09
C LEU A 76 6.36 14.87 11.79
N SER A 77 6.17 14.11 12.86
CA SER A 77 4.89 14.00 13.60
C SER A 77 3.70 13.67 12.68
N ILE A 78 3.88 12.66 11.80
CA ILE A 78 2.90 12.20 10.81
C ILE A 78 2.57 10.72 10.98
N HIS A 79 1.41 10.31 10.50
CA HIS A 79 1.17 8.89 10.20
C HIS A 79 1.88 8.55 8.89
N LEU A 80 2.78 7.57 8.92
CA LEU A 80 3.51 7.11 7.72
C LEU A 80 3.18 5.64 7.45
N LEU A 81 2.49 5.39 6.34
CA LEU A 81 2.29 4.04 5.84
C LEU A 81 3.42 3.71 4.85
N VAL A 82 4.28 2.79 5.24
CA VAL A 82 5.32 2.22 4.38
C VAL A 82 4.71 1.07 3.61
N GLY A 83 4.64 1.20 2.28
CA GLY A 83 3.82 0.33 1.44
C GLY A 83 4.32 -1.10 1.26
N GLY A 84 5.62 -1.36 1.47
CA GLY A 84 6.16 -2.72 1.42
C GLY A 84 7.66 -2.74 1.70
N LEU A 85 8.02 -3.53 2.71
CA LEU A 85 9.38 -3.88 3.11
C LEU A 85 9.58 -5.39 2.97
N ALA A 86 10.79 -5.83 2.68
CA ALA A 86 11.17 -7.23 2.75
C ALA A 86 11.42 -7.59 4.24
N GLU A 87 10.48 -8.32 4.85
CA GLU A 87 10.56 -8.76 6.24
C GLU A 87 11.05 -10.20 6.33
N HIS A 88 11.99 -10.49 7.21
CA HIS A 88 12.38 -11.86 7.52
C HIS A 88 11.16 -12.72 7.88
N LYS A 89 10.98 -13.83 7.16
CA LYS A 89 10.08 -14.89 7.61
C LYS A 89 10.81 -15.76 8.61
N ARG A 90 10.26 -15.94 9.80
CA ARG A 90 10.82 -16.77 10.86
C ARG A 90 9.93 -17.98 11.12
N ALA A 91 10.58 -19.12 11.32
CA ALA A 91 9.94 -20.32 11.86
C ALA A 91 9.64 -20.16 13.37
N PRO A 92 8.80 -21.02 13.97
CA PRO A 92 8.47 -20.95 15.39
C PRO A 92 9.68 -21.02 16.33
N ASP A 93 10.77 -21.66 15.91
CA ASP A 93 12.05 -21.75 16.65
C ASP A 93 12.93 -20.49 16.50
N GLY A 94 12.46 -19.46 15.76
CA GLY A 94 13.17 -18.23 15.50
C GLY A 94 14.11 -18.26 14.29
N THR A 95 14.32 -19.42 13.65
CA THR A 95 15.16 -19.57 12.45
C THR A 95 14.59 -18.75 11.30
N VAL A 96 15.46 -18.01 10.60
CA VAL A 96 15.08 -17.26 9.40
C VAL A 96 14.96 -18.20 8.21
N ASP A 97 13.86 -18.11 7.48
CA ASP A 97 13.66 -18.83 6.22
C ASP A 97 14.65 -18.30 5.17
N ALA A 98 15.54 -19.16 4.69
CA ALA A 98 16.57 -18.78 3.72
C ALA A 98 16.04 -18.61 2.28
N HIS A 99 14.78 -18.99 2.03
CA HIS A 99 14.21 -19.04 0.69
C HIS A 99 13.09 -18.01 0.48
N ARG A 100 12.42 -17.58 1.57
CA ARG A 100 11.28 -16.66 1.49
C ARG A 100 11.33 -15.61 2.58
N CYS A 101 10.89 -14.41 2.21
CA CYS A 101 10.59 -13.31 3.12
C CYS A 101 9.11 -12.93 3.00
N PHE A 102 8.62 -12.02 3.85
CA PHE A 102 7.31 -11.40 3.66
C PHE A 102 7.44 -10.06 2.91
N ASN A 103 6.42 -9.72 2.15
CA ASN A 103 6.20 -8.36 1.65
C ASN A 103 5.26 -7.66 2.63
N THR A 104 5.80 -6.73 3.43
CA THR A 104 5.13 -6.24 4.64
C THR A 104 4.91 -4.74 4.58
N SER A 105 3.65 -4.32 4.72
CA SER A 105 3.28 -2.92 4.93
C SER A 105 3.22 -2.61 6.42
N VAL A 106 3.76 -1.44 6.79
CA VAL A 106 3.83 -0.99 8.18
C VAL A 106 3.23 0.41 8.29
N LEU A 107 2.34 0.61 9.25
CA LEU A 107 1.83 1.93 9.61
C LEU A 107 2.51 2.39 10.90
N TYR A 108 3.23 3.49 10.79
CA TYR A 108 3.81 4.22 11.94
C TYR A 108 2.93 5.38 12.33
N GLY A 109 2.82 5.64 13.63
CA GLY A 109 2.18 6.82 14.21
C GLY A 109 3.11 8.04 14.30
N PRO A 110 2.58 9.20 14.68
CA PRO A 110 3.34 10.46 14.78
C PRO A 110 4.39 10.48 15.89
N GLY A 111 4.42 9.49 16.79
CA GLY A 111 5.49 9.26 17.78
C GLY A 111 6.44 8.13 17.38
N GLY A 112 6.40 7.68 16.13
CA GLY A 112 7.22 6.58 15.63
C GLY A 112 6.75 5.18 16.08
N ASP A 113 5.67 5.07 16.84
CA ASP A 113 5.11 3.78 17.25
C ASP A 113 4.55 3.01 16.04
N ARG A 114 4.80 1.69 16.01
CA ARG A 114 4.27 0.79 14.99
C ARG A 114 2.82 0.44 15.32
N LEU A 115 1.86 1.12 14.66
CA LEU A 115 0.43 0.97 14.90
C LEU A 115 -0.15 -0.30 14.28
N ALA A 116 0.34 -0.70 13.11
CA ALA A 116 -0.13 -1.89 12.41
C ALA A 116 0.93 -2.46 11.47
N THR A 117 0.82 -3.76 11.22
CA THR A 117 1.66 -4.52 10.30
C THR A 117 0.76 -5.42 9.46
N TYR A 118 0.92 -5.38 8.14
CA TYR A 118 0.18 -6.24 7.22
C TYR A 118 1.15 -6.95 6.27
N ARG A 119 1.09 -8.27 6.22
CA ARG A 119 1.83 -9.10 5.27
C ARG A 119 0.95 -9.40 4.07
N LYS A 120 1.44 -9.15 2.86
CA LYS A 120 0.71 -9.36 1.60
C LYS A 120 0.09 -10.75 1.54
N MET A 121 -1.22 -10.81 1.36
CA MET A 121 -1.97 -12.07 1.36
C MET A 121 -1.95 -12.74 -0.02
N HIS A 122 -2.18 -11.98 -1.09
CA HIS A 122 -2.27 -12.52 -2.45
C HIS A 122 -0.98 -12.23 -3.23
N LEU A 123 -0.31 -13.29 -3.64
CA LEU A 123 0.97 -13.23 -4.35
C LEU A 123 0.77 -13.17 -5.86
N PHE A 124 1.64 -12.39 -6.53
CA PHE A 124 1.53 -12.13 -7.96
C PHE A 124 2.24 -13.20 -8.78
N ASP A 125 1.58 -14.36 -8.92
CA ASP A 125 2.03 -15.47 -9.75
C ASP A 125 1.25 -15.43 -11.07
N VAL A 126 1.88 -14.87 -12.12
CA VAL A 126 1.19 -14.61 -13.38
C VAL A 126 2.12 -14.78 -14.58
N ASP A 127 1.50 -15.16 -15.69
CA ASP A 127 2.09 -15.11 -17.01
C ASP A 127 1.37 -14.02 -17.82
N VAL A 128 2.01 -12.84 -17.93
CA VAL A 128 1.42 -11.69 -18.61
C VAL A 128 1.69 -11.79 -20.11
N PRO A 129 0.68 -11.86 -20.99
CA PRO A 129 0.88 -11.92 -22.42
C PRO A 129 1.78 -10.78 -22.94
N GLY A 130 2.88 -11.13 -23.61
CA GLY A 130 3.88 -10.16 -24.10
C GLY A 130 4.70 -9.47 -23.01
N GLY A 131 4.62 -9.95 -21.76
CA GLY A 131 5.31 -9.43 -20.59
C GLY A 131 6.25 -10.44 -19.95
N LEU A 132 6.51 -10.23 -18.65
CA LEU A 132 7.30 -11.12 -17.80
C LEU A 132 6.40 -12.17 -17.17
N THR A 133 6.86 -13.41 -17.10
CA THR A 133 6.37 -14.40 -16.15
C THR A 133 6.92 -14.02 -14.78
N ILE A 134 6.04 -13.84 -13.80
CA ILE A 134 6.39 -13.47 -12.42
C ILE A 134 5.79 -14.51 -11.50
N ASN A 135 6.64 -15.14 -10.68
CA ASN A 135 6.25 -16.07 -9.62
C ASN A 135 6.70 -15.45 -8.28
N GLU A 136 5.87 -14.60 -7.70
CA GLU A 136 6.19 -13.93 -6.44
C GLU A 136 6.33 -14.95 -5.30
N SER A 137 5.56 -16.04 -5.34
CA SER A 137 5.58 -17.11 -4.33
C SER A 137 6.90 -17.89 -4.24
N ASP A 138 7.79 -17.79 -5.24
CA ASP A 138 9.10 -18.41 -5.18
C ASP A 138 9.99 -17.80 -4.06
N SER A 139 9.79 -16.50 -3.77
CA SER A 139 10.60 -15.73 -2.82
C SER A 139 9.81 -15.05 -1.70
N ILE A 140 8.50 -14.90 -1.88
CA ILE A 140 7.62 -14.24 -0.91
C ILE A 140 6.66 -15.28 -0.31
N ALA A 141 6.49 -15.22 1.00
CA ALA A 141 5.48 -16.00 1.71
C ALA A 141 4.19 -15.17 1.84
N ALA A 142 3.05 -15.82 1.67
CA ALA A 142 1.76 -15.18 1.89
C ALA A 142 1.52 -14.90 3.38
N GLY A 143 0.89 -13.76 3.67
CA GLY A 143 0.24 -13.48 4.94
C GLY A 143 -1.15 -14.09 4.98
N ASP A 144 -1.78 -14.06 6.15
CA ASP A 144 -3.09 -14.70 6.43
C ASP A 144 -4.04 -13.82 7.25
N GLU A 145 -3.61 -12.59 7.60
CA GLU A 145 -4.38 -11.70 8.46
C GLU A 145 -5.01 -10.54 7.70
N VAL A 146 -6.30 -10.29 7.96
CA VAL A 146 -6.99 -9.07 7.55
C VAL A 146 -6.73 -7.99 8.59
N VAL A 147 -6.10 -6.88 8.23
CA VAL A 147 -5.64 -5.85 9.16
C VAL A 147 -6.36 -4.52 8.95
N VAL A 148 -6.99 -4.01 10.01
CA VAL A 148 -7.54 -2.65 10.10
C VAL A 148 -6.90 -1.94 11.28
N ALA A 149 -6.23 -0.83 11.04
CA ALA A 149 -5.60 -0.01 12.07
C ALA A 149 -6.56 1.06 12.57
N ASP A 150 -6.75 1.15 13.89
CA ASP A 150 -7.45 2.26 14.53
C ASP A 150 -6.50 3.45 14.69
N THR A 151 -6.86 4.61 14.14
CA THR A 151 -6.06 5.84 14.25
C THR A 151 -6.96 7.05 14.52
N PRO A 152 -6.42 8.17 15.03
CA PRO A 152 -7.17 9.42 15.11
C PRO A 152 -7.67 9.92 13.75
N LEU A 153 -7.03 9.49 12.65
CA LEU A 153 -7.41 9.84 11.28
C LEU A 153 -8.55 8.97 10.72
N GLY A 154 -8.94 7.89 11.42
CA GLY A 154 -9.95 6.92 11.03
C GLY A 154 -9.39 5.50 10.99
N ARG A 155 -10.26 4.56 10.66
CA ARG A 155 -9.90 3.14 10.52
C ARG A 155 -9.33 2.88 9.14
N ILE A 156 -8.07 2.46 9.09
CA ILE A 156 -7.32 2.24 7.84
C ILE A 156 -7.19 0.74 7.58
N GLY A 157 -7.81 0.25 6.53
CA GLY A 157 -7.63 -1.12 6.03
C GLY A 157 -6.35 -1.21 5.20
N LEU A 158 -5.50 -2.19 5.50
CA LEU A 158 -4.20 -2.38 4.85
C LEU A 158 -4.29 -3.48 3.80
N THR A 159 -3.75 -3.20 2.61
CA THR A 159 -3.57 -4.14 1.49
C THR A 159 -2.26 -3.85 0.78
N ILE A 160 -1.82 -4.74 -0.13
CA ILE A 160 -0.66 -4.50 -1.00
C ILE A 160 -0.96 -4.99 -2.42
N CYS A 161 -0.93 -4.08 -3.39
CA CYS A 161 -0.83 -4.32 -4.83
C CYS A 161 -1.81 -5.35 -5.40
N TYR A 162 -1.39 -6.61 -5.55
CA TYR A 162 -2.19 -7.68 -6.15
C TYR A 162 -3.47 -7.99 -5.37
N ASP A 163 -3.49 -7.70 -4.07
CA ASP A 163 -4.69 -7.75 -3.22
C ASP A 163 -5.86 -6.97 -3.83
N LEU A 164 -5.56 -5.93 -4.63
CA LEU A 164 -6.58 -5.13 -5.33
C LEU A 164 -7.52 -5.96 -6.20
N ARG A 165 -7.11 -7.14 -6.65
CA ARG A 165 -7.94 -8.01 -7.50
C ARG A 165 -8.93 -8.87 -6.72
N PHE A 166 -8.84 -8.91 -5.40
CA PHE A 166 -9.62 -9.80 -4.52
C PHE A 166 -10.63 -8.99 -3.69
N PRO A 167 -11.87 -8.80 -4.21
CA PRO A 167 -12.90 -8.00 -3.52
C PRO A 167 -13.27 -8.55 -2.14
N GLU A 168 -13.05 -9.83 -1.90
CA GLU A 168 -13.31 -10.50 -0.63
C GLU A 168 -12.51 -9.87 0.52
N LEU A 169 -11.21 -9.57 0.29
CA LEU A 169 -10.38 -8.90 1.28
C LEU A 169 -10.91 -7.50 1.60
N TYR A 170 -11.28 -6.73 0.59
CA TYR A 170 -11.84 -5.39 0.77
C TYR A 170 -13.16 -5.42 1.53
N ARG A 171 -13.98 -6.44 1.26
CA ARG A 171 -15.21 -6.65 2.00
C ARG A 171 -14.93 -6.97 3.47
N ALA A 172 -13.98 -7.85 3.75
CA ALA A 172 -13.57 -8.18 5.11
C ALA A 172 -13.03 -6.97 5.88
N LEU A 173 -12.29 -6.06 5.20
CA LEU A 173 -11.82 -4.82 5.81
C LEU A 173 -12.99 -3.90 6.21
N VAL A 174 -14.00 -3.75 5.34
CA VAL A 174 -15.19 -2.94 5.66
C VAL A 174 -16.01 -3.57 6.77
N ASP A 175 -16.15 -4.89 6.80
CA ASP A 175 -16.86 -5.60 7.87
C ASP A 175 -16.15 -5.42 9.23
N ARG A 176 -14.82 -5.12 9.23
CA ARG A 176 -14.04 -4.70 10.41
C ARG A 176 -14.04 -3.18 10.63
N GLY A 177 -14.83 -2.43 9.87
CA GLY A 177 -15.10 -1.01 10.06
C GLY A 177 -14.12 -0.06 9.36
N ALA A 178 -13.37 -0.50 8.34
CA ALA A 178 -12.49 0.39 7.58
C ALA A 178 -13.28 1.57 6.96
N GLU A 179 -12.68 2.74 6.99
CA GLU A 179 -13.14 4.00 6.41
C GLU A 179 -12.20 4.47 5.30
N LEU A 180 -10.92 4.09 5.42
CA LEU A 180 -9.86 4.33 4.45
C LEU A 180 -9.23 3.00 4.04
N LEU A 181 -8.83 2.87 2.80
CA LEU A 181 -8.16 1.70 2.25
C LEU A 181 -6.81 2.13 1.68
N ALA A 182 -5.73 1.57 2.20
CA ALA A 182 -4.39 1.80 1.68
C ALA A 182 -4.03 0.68 0.69
N VAL A 183 -3.61 1.06 -0.52
CA VAL A 183 -3.30 0.15 -1.63
C VAL A 183 -1.94 0.48 -2.25
N PRO A 184 -0.84 0.42 -1.46
CA PRO A 184 0.49 0.61 -2.02
C PRO A 184 0.80 -0.45 -3.08
N SER A 185 1.36 -0.02 -4.22
CA SER A 185 1.45 -0.90 -5.38
C SER A 185 2.67 -0.66 -6.26
N ALA A 186 3.05 -1.74 -6.97
CA ALA A 186 3.97 -1.72 -8.10
C ALA A 186 3.30 -2.37 -9.33
N PHE A 187 2.15 -1.83 -9.73
CA PHE A 187 1.39 -2.35 -10.88
C PHE A 187 2.19 -2.25 -12.16
N THR A 188 2.30 -3.37 -12.89
CA THR A 188 3.01 -3.40 -14.17
C THR A 188 2.41 -2.40 -15.16
N LEU A 189 3.24 -1.85 -16.04
CA LEU A 189 2.79 -0.89 -17.06
C LEU A 189 1.64 -1.46 -17.90
N THR A 190 1.72 -2.72 -18.29
CA THR A 190 0.73 -3.38 -19.16
C THR A 190 -0.63 -3.48 -18.48
N THR A 191 -0.69 -4.05 -17.28
CA THR A 191 -1.97 -4.22 -16.59
C THR A 191 -2.43 -2.92 -15.93
N GLY A 192 -1.50 -2.04 -15.58
CA GLY A 192 -1.81 -0.77 -14.91
C GLY A 192 -2.65 0.15 -15.76
N LYS A 193 -2.27 0.37 -17.02
CA LYS A 193 -3.01 1.27 -17.92
C LYS A 193 -4.46 0.84 -18.18
N ASP A 194 -4.75 -0.46 -18.09
CA ASP A 194 -6.07 -1.00 -18.39
C ASP A 194 -6.90 -1.25 -17.12
N HIS A 195 -6.26 -1.60 -15.98
CA HIS A 195 -6.97 -2.07 -14.79
C HIS A 195 -6.90 -1.12 -13.57
N TRP A 196 -5.82 -0.33 -13.42
CA TRP A 196 -5.51 0.39 -12.19
C TRP A 196 -6.63 1.32 -11.73
N HIS A 197 -7.01 2.26 -12.57
CA HIS A 197 -8.07 3.22 -12.24
C HIS A 197 -9.43 2.55 -12.06
N VAL A 198 -9.74 1.56 -12.91
CA VAL A 198 -11.04 0.86 -12.86
C VAL A 198 -11.19 0.10 -11.55
N LEU A 199 -10.18 -0.70 -11.16
CA LEU A 199 -10.23 -1.50 -9.95
C LEU A 199 -10.26 -0.63 -8.70
N LEU A 200 -9.41 0.40 -8.59
CA LEU A 200 -9.39 1.28 -7.42
C LEU A 200 -10.72 2.03 -7.24
N ARG A 201 -11.30 2.53 -8.33
CA ARG A 201 -12.62 3.15 -8.29
C ARG A 201 -13.71 2.16 -7.90
N ALA A 202 -13.65 0.93 -8.41
CA ALA A 202 -14.57 -0.12 -8.01
C ALA A 202 -14.47 -0.40 -6.50
N ARG A 203 -13.24 -0.50 -5.95
CA ARG A 203 -13.03 -0.68 -4.50
C ARG A 203 -13.63 0.49 -3.71
N ALA A 204 -13.38 1.73 -4.11
CA ALA A 204 -13.96 2.90 -3.44
C ALA A 204 -15.50 2.86 -3.44
N ILE A 205 -16.11 2.55 -4.60
CA ILE A 205 -17.58 2.55 -4.78
C ILE A 205 -18.23 1.42 -3.96
N GLU A 206 -17.74 0.19 -4.07
CA GLU A 206 -18.36 -0.98 -3.43
C GLU A 206 -18.17 -1.02 -1.91
N THR A 207 -17.09 -0.41 -1.40
CA THR A 207 -16.76 -0.34 0.03
C THR A 207 -17.21 0.96 0.68
N GLN A 208 -17.45 1.99 -0.13
CA GLN A 208 -17.79 3.35 0.32
C GLN A 208 -16.71 3.91 1.28
N CYS A 209 -15.44 3.66 0.93
CA CYS A 209 -14.25 4.10 1.64
C CYS A 209 -13.42 5.06 0.78
N TRP A 210 -12.62 5.88 1.45
CA TRP A 210 -11.50 6.55 0.80
C TRP A 210 -10.46 5.52 0.36
N VAL A 211 -9.87 5.70 -0.82
CA VAL A 211 -8.78 4.85 -1.31
C VAL A 211 -7.52 5.71 -1.49
N LEU A 212 -6.43 5.31 -0.84
CA LEU A 212 -5.11 5.89 -0.96
C LEU A 212 -4.20 4.86 -1.64
N ALA A 213 -3.81 5.13 -2.87
CA ALA A 213 -3.11 4.18 -3.73
C ALA A 213 -1.76 4.75 -4.22
N PRO A 214 -0.73 4.80 -3.34
CA PRO A 214 0.62 5.16 -3.76
C PRO A 214 1.20 4.10 -4.69
N ALA A 215 1.87 4.52 -5.77
CA ALA A 215 2.30 3.64 -6.84
C ALA A 215 3.78 3.82 -7.20
N GLN A 216 4.41 2.73 -7.63
CA GLN A 216 5.67 2.78 -8.36
C GLN A 216 5.44 3.25 -9.80
N TRP A 217 6.38 4.01 -10.35
CA TRP A 217 6.36 4.52 -11.71
C TRP A 217 7.69 4.30 -12.41
N GLY A 218 7.62 4.09 -13.72
CA GLY A 218 8.79 4.13 -14.60
C GLY A 218 9.48 2.77 -14.76
N THR A 219 10.77 2.81 -15.04
CA THR A 219 11.61 1.65 -15.31
C THR A 219 12.51 1.37 -14.12
N HIS A 220 12.54 0.13 -13.66
CA HIS A 220 13.18 -0.30 -12.42
C HIS A 220 14.48 -1.10 -12.61
N ASP A 221 14.82 -1.40 -13.85
CA ASP A 221 16.05 -2.13 -14.19
C ASP A 221 16.72 -1.58 -15.44
N PRO A 222 18.06 -1.74 -15.60
CA PRO A 222 18.77 -1.23 -16.76
C PRO A 222 18.33 -1.86 -18.11
N ALA A 223 17.73 -3.05 -18.07
CA ALA A 223 17.25 -3.73 -19.26
C ALA A 223 15.87 -3.24 -19.73
N GLY A 224 15.21 -2.40 -18.95
CA GLY A 224 13.90 -1.84 -19.24
C GLY A 224 12.74 -2.85 -19.21
N LYS A 225 12.96 -4.01 -18.61
CA LYS A 225 11.97 -5.10 -18.56
C LYS A 225 10.94 -4.91 -17.47
N ARG A 226 11.35 -4.36 -16.31
CA ARG A 226 10.46 -4.10 -15.17
C ARG A 226 9.98 -2.67 -15.24
N ARG A 227 8.71 -2.48 -15.56
CA ARG A 227 8.11 -1.15 -15.69
C ARG A 227 6.79 -1.08 -14.92
N SER A 228 6.62 -0.01 -14.17
CA SER A 228 5.38 0.28 -13.44
C SER A 228 4.62 1.47 -14.04
N TYR A 229 3.30 1.43 -13.86
CA TYR A 229 2.37 2.35 -14.52
C TYR A 229 2.38 3.76 -13.91
N GLY A 230 2.60 3.87 -12.60
CA GLY A 230 2.46 5.13 -11.88
C GLY A 230 1.03 5.43 -11.50
N HIS A 231 0.64 6.72 -11.65
CA HIS A 231 -0.69 7.18 -11.31
C HIS A 231 -1.04 6.88 -9.85
N SER A 232 -0.21 7.35 -8.89
CA SER A 232 -0.62 7.37 -7.49
C SER A 232 -1.92 8.15 -7.35
N LEU A 233 -2.95 7.52 -6.76
CA LEU A 233 -4.31 8.04 -6.73
C LEU A 233 -4.82 8.26 -5.30
N ILE A 234 -5.69 9.26 -5.14
CA ILE A 234 -6.60 9.37 -4.01
C ILE A 234 -8.02 9.42 -4.58
N ILE A 235 -8.91 8.56 -4.06
CA ILE A 235 -10.28 8.38 -4.56
C ILE A 235 -11.25 8.52 -3.40
N ASP A 236 -12.32 9.29 -3.59
CA ASP A 236 -13.33 9.50 -2.57
C ASP A 236 -14.29 8.29 -2.46
N PRO A 237 -15.11 8.19 -1.40
CA PRO A 237 -16.08 7.09 -1.20
C PRO A 237 -17.16 6.97 -2.29
N TRP A 238 -17.31 7.97 -3.16
CA TRP A 238 -18.20 7.93 -4.31
C TRP A 238 -17.54 7.37 -5.58
N GLY A 239 -16.21 7.17 -5.54
CA GLY A 239 -15.42 6.72 -6.68
C GLY A 239 -14.86 7.82 -7.56
N CYS A 240 -14.91 9.08 -7.11
CA CYS A 240 -14.27 10.19 -7.80
C CYS A 240 -12.76 10.18 -7.53
N VAL A 241 -11.95 10.23 -8.59
CA VAL A 241 -10.51 10.48 -8.47
C VAL A 241 -10.32 11.95 -8.10
N VAL A 242 -9.87 12.20 -6.86
CA VAL A 242 -9.67 13.57 -6.34
C VAL A 242 -8.23 14.03 -6.46
N ALA A 243 -7.28 13.08 -6.62
CA ALA A 243 -5.90 13.37 -6.96
C ALA A 243 -5.31 12.25 -7.80
N ASP A 244 -4.53 12.60 -8.82
CA ASP A 244 -3.75 11.71 -9.67
C ASP A 244 -2.37 12.34 -9.92
N ARG A 245 -1.29 11.63 -9.53
CA ARG A 245 0.08 12.11 -9.77
C ARG A 245 0.45 12.06 -11.26
N GLY A 246 -0.17 11.20 -12.04
CA GLY A 246 0.23 10.94 -13.40
C GLY A 246 1.60 10.24 -13.47
N GLN A 247 2.48 10.75 -14.31
CA GLN A 247 3.83 10.21 -14.50
C GLN A 247 4.88 10.95 -13.65
N GLY A 248 6.01 10.30 -13.39
CA GLY A 248 7.15 10.86 -12.66
C GLY A 248 7.07 10.70 -11.15
N VAL A 249 8.22 10.79 -10.48
CA VAL A 249 8.31 10.81 -9.01
C VAL A 249 7.61 12.06 -8.44
N GLY A 250 6.92 11.92 -7.32
CA GLY A 250 6.26 13.05 -6.65
C GLY A 250 5.05 12.65 -5.83
N LEU A 251 4.08 13.55 -5.70
CA LEU A 251 2.96 13.44 -4.75
C LEU A 251 1.60 13.56 -5.45
N ALA A 252 0.64 12.73 -5.04
CA ALA A 252 -0.78 13.02 -5.14
C ALA A 252 -1.27 13.46 -3.76
N LEU A 253 -1.90 14.62 -3.68
CA LEU A 253 -2.34 15.27 -2.43
C LEU A 253 -3.84 15.55 -2.50
N ALA A 254 -4.58 15.19 -1.45
CA ALA A 254 -5.98 15.56 -1.32
C ALA A 254 -6.40 15.71 0.14
N GLU A 255 -7.38 16.55 0.37
CA GLU A 255 -8.09 16.61 1.63
C GLU A 255 -9.02 15.41 1.78
N VAL A 256 -8.89 14.67 2.86
CA VAL A 256 -9.72 13.51 3.23
C VAL A 256 -10.72 13.97 4.29
N ASP A 257 -12.01 14.03 3.93
CA ASP A 257 -13.10 14.29 4.86
C ASP A 257 -13.80 12.97 5.21
N ARG A 258 -13.66 12.54 6.46
CA ARG A 258 -14.30 11.31 6.95
C ARG A 258 -15.83 11.38 6.97
N ARG A 259 -16.42 12.58 7.07
CA ARG A 259 -17.88 12.77 7.02
C ARG A 259 -18.43 12.24 5.71
N ARG A 260 -17.65 12.36 4.61
CA ARG A 260 -18.03 11.85 3.29
C ARG A 260 -18.33 10.35 3.29
N VAL A 261 -17.63 9.55 4.10
CA VAL A 261 -17.91 8.10 4.27
C VAL A 261 -19.33 7.91 4.85
N ALA A 262 -19.64 8.65 5.93
CA ALA A 262 -20.96 8.54 6.58
C ALA A 262 -22.08 9.00 5.64
N GLU A 263 -21.91 10.11 4.93
CA GLU A 263 -22.87 10.66 3.96
C GLU A 263 -23.19 9.66 2.85
N VAL A 264 -22.15 9.05 2.25
CA VAL A 264 -22.32 8.09 1.16
C VAL A 264 -23.01 6.83 1.68
N ARG A 265 -22.59 6.31 2.84
CA ARG A 265 -23.21 5.13 3.46
C ARG A 265 -24.65 5.36 3.90
N GLN A 266 -24.99 6.58 4.31
CA GLN A 266 -26.37 6.95 4.66
C GLN A 266 -27.25 7.08 3.40
N SER A 267 -26.73 7.72 2.34
CA SER A 267 -27.49 7.94 1.11
C SER A 267 -27.68 6.64 0.30
N MET A 268 -26.72 5.73 0.37
CA MET A 268 -26.75 4.45 -0.34
C MET A 268 -26.24 3.34 0.58
N PRO A 269 -27.10 2.73 1.45
CA PRO A 269 -26.67 1.79 2.49
C PRO A 269 -26.36 0.39 1.93
N VAL A 270 -25.35 0.26 1.07
CA VAL A 270 -24.97 -0.95 0.36
C VAL A 270 -24.71 -2.10 1.34
N ALA A 271 -24.05 -1.84 2.46
CA ALA A 271 -23.75 -2.84 3.46
C ALA A 271 -25.03 -3.48 4.07
N ALA A 272 -26.06 -2.65 4.32
CA ALA A 272 -27.35 -3.13 4.85
C ALA A 272 -28.18 -3.89 3.79
N HIS A 273 -27.93 -3.67 2.52
CA HIS A 273 -28.63 -4.33 1.41
C HIS A 273 -27.99 -5.67 1.00
N ARG A 274 -26.87 -6.05 1.59
CA ARG A 274 -26.21 -7.34 1.32
C ARG A 274 -27.14 -8.50 1.65
N ARG A 275 -27.16 -9.53 0.78
CA ARG A 275 -27.93 -10.76 0.95
C ARG A 275 -27.04 -11.97 1.21
N LEU A 276 -25.81 -11.94 0.69
CA LEU A 276 -24.84 -13.01 0.96
C LEU A 276 -24.16 -12.71 2.30
N ALA A 277 -24.17 -13.70 3.20
CA ALA A 277 -23.37 -13.63 4.42
C ALA A 277 -21.87 -13.56 4.08
N PRO A 278 -21.04 -12.97 4.94
CA PRO A 278 -19.60 -13.18 4.84
C PRO A 278 -19.34 -14.68 4.81
N SER A 279 -18.52 -15.15 3.87
CA SER A 279 -18.05 -16.53 3.92
C SER A 279 -17.39 -16.72 5.29
N ALA A 280 -17.88 -17.67 6.08
CA ALA A 280 -17.18 -18.11 7.28
C ALA A 280 -15.77 -18.47 6.82
N GLY A 281 -14.77 -17.76 7.36
CA GLY A 281 -13.39 -17.94 6.96
C GLY A 281 -13.02 -19.42 7.07
N GLY A 282 -12.49 -19.96 5.98
CA GLY A 282 -11.83 -21.25 5.97
C GLY A 282 -10.48 -21.16 6.69
#